data_30e0ea055fd3ce0c56470cd3fa08bd04
#
_entry.id   30e0ea055fd3ce0c56470cd3fa08bd04
#
_cell.length_a   1.000
_cell.length_b   1.000
_cell.length_c   1.000
_cell.angle_alpha   90.00
_cell.angle_beta   90.00
_cell.angle_gamma   90.00
#
_symmetry.space_group_name_H-M   'P 1'
#
loop_
_entity.id
_entity.type
_entity.pdbx_description
1 polymer ?
#
loop_
_entity_poly.entity_id
_entity_poly.type
_entity_poly.pdbx_seq_one_letter_code
_entity_poly.pdbx_strand_id
1 'polypeptide(L)'
;MRIVAFASTQQKELNMNQYQNILLAVDFSDHGQAVAQKAQSLAEQFNAQLHIIHVLDNIPMPDTPYGTVISLDEDSSDDLLETEKNKFIRMSDQLGIAAQRRWLIWGEPQQEIIRLAAQERIDLIVAGSHGRHGLAVLMGSTASGILYHAQCDVLAVHL
;
A
#
# COMPACT_ATOMS: atom_id res chain seq x y z
N MET A 1 17.30 6.97 7.78
CA MET A 1 16.33 6.33 6.84
C MET A 1 17.05 6.08 5.52
N ARG A 2 17.08 4.84 5.08
CA ARG A 2 17.59 4.47 3.76
C ARG A 2 16.42 4.25 2.81
N ILE A 3 16.52 4.78 1.63
CA ILE A 3 15.52 4.64 0.58
C ILE A 3 16.16 3.81 -0.54
N VAL A 4 15.49 2.74 -0.93
CA VAL A 4 15.87 1.95 -2.10
C VAL A 4 14.78 2.14 -3.14
N ALA A 5 15.13 2.77 -4.25
CA ALA A 5 14.24 3.01 -5.37
C ALA A 5 14.68 2.14 -6.55
N PHE A 6 13.73 1.43 -7.15
CA PHE A 6 13.93 0.70 -8.40
C PHE A 6 12.95 1.24 -9.44
N ALA A 7 13.45 1.64 -10.58
CA ALA A 7 12.65 2.11 -11.69
C ALA A 7 12.50 1.01 -12.74
N SER A 8 11.29 0.79 -13.19
CA SER A 8 11.00 -0.11 -14.30
C SER A 8 11.37 0.55 -15.63
N THR A 9 12.23 -0.11 -16.39
CA THR A 9 12.81 0.41 -17.63
C THR A 9 11.91 0.16 -18.85
N GLN A 10 10.64 0.54 -18.82
CA GLN A 10 9.86 0.55 -20.04
C GLN A 10 9.46 1.98 -20.41
N GLN A 11 10.24 2.51 -21.35
CA GLN A 11 9.91 3.60 -22.27
C GLN A 11 8.74 4.53 -21.88
N LYS A 12 8.97 5.40 -20.93
CA LYS A 12 8.38 6.73 -20.90
C LYS A 12 9.51 7.74 -20.97
N GLU A 13 10.05 7.88 -22.17
CA GLU A 13 10.90 9.03 -22.45
C GLU A 13 10.06 10.30 -22.28
N LEU A 14 10.62 11.26 -21.54
CA LEU A 14 10.34 12.69 -21.57
C LEU A 14 9.33 13.29 -20.57
N ASN A 15 8.79 12.56 -19.60
CA ASN A 15 8.25 13.21 -18.40
C ASN A 15 8.73 12.52 -17.13
N MET A 16 10.03 12.47 -16.95
CA MET A 16 10.68 11.84 -15.77
C MET A 16 10.42 12.58 -14.45
N ASN A 17 9.52 13.54 -14.40
CA ASN A 17 9.45 14.45 -13.28
C ASN A 17 8.14 14.45 -12.49
N GLN A 18 7.14 13.64 -12.82
CA GLN A 18 5.90 13.73 -12.04
C GLN A 18 5.21 12.39 -11.92
N TYR A 19 5.21 11.82 -10.71
CA TYR A 19 4.24 10.84 -10.32
C TYR A 19 2.86 11.48 -10.26
N GLN A 20 1.84 10.79 -10.80
CA GLN A 20 0.46 11.25 -10.80
C GLN A 20 -0.41 10.47 -9.81
N ASN A 21 -0.12 9.18 -9.63
CA ASN A 21 -0.86 8.30 -8.74
C ASN A 21 0.11 7.49 -7.88
N ILE A 22 0.13 7.75 -6.60
CA ILE A 22 0.97 7.08 -5.62
C ILE A 22 0.11 6.16 -4.78
N LEU A 23 0.53 4.90 -4.61
CA LEU A 23 -0.13 3.92 -3.75
C LEU A 23 0.69 3.68 -2.51
N LEU A 24 0.14 4.02 -1.35
CA LEU A 24 0.66 3.65 -0.04
C LEU A 24 0.13 2.27 0.35
N ALA A 25 1.02 1.29 0.50
CA ALA A 25 0.70 -0.02 1.05
C ALA A 25 1.04 -0.05 2.54
N VAL A 26 0.03 -0.23 3.39
CA VAL A 26 0.19 -0.24 4.85
C VAL A 26 -0.07 -1.62 5.44
N ASP A 27 0.66 -1.96 6.49
CA ASP A 27 0.50 -3.22 7.24
C ASP A 27 0.23 -3.01 8.75
N PHE A 28 0.09 -1.75 9.18
CA PHE A 28 -0.09 -1.33 10.59
C PHE A 28 0.99 -1.83 11.54
N SER A 29 2.21 -2.02 11.05
CA SER A 29 3.39 -2.21 11.89
C SER A 29 3.75 -0.93 12.66
N ASP A 30 4.65 -1.05 13.63
CA ASP A 30 5.10 0.09 14.46
C ASP A 30 5.71 1.24 13.60
N HIS A 31 6.18 0.93 12.42
CA HIS A 31 6.78 1.90 11.49
C HIS A 31 5.82 2.40 10.41
N GLY A 32 4.58 1.93 10.41
CA GLY A 32 3.58 2.27 9.39
C GLY A 32 3.31 3.77 9.28
N GLN A 33 3.34 4.48 10.39
CA GLN A 33 3.12 5.93 10.40
C GLN A 33 4.23 6.70 9.65
N ALA A 34 5.47 6.29 9.80
CA ALA A 34 6.59 6.94 9.11
C ALA A 34 6.55 6.67 7.59
N VAL A 35 6.17 5.47 7.19
CA VAL A 35 5.94 5.12 5.76
C VAL A 35 4.79 5.95 5.19
N ALA A 36 3.70 6.10 5.92
CA ALA A 36 2.55 6.90 5.53
C ALA A 36 2.91 8.38 5.35
N GLN A 37 3.65 8.95 6.28
CA GLN A 37 4.14 10.34 6.18
C GLN A 37 5.05 10.54 4.97
N LYS A 38 5.90 9.56 4.66
CA LYS A 38 6.75 9.61 3.48
C LYS A 38 5.94 9.63 2.19
N ALA A 39 4.93 8.75 2.09
CA ALA A 39 4.05 8.71 0.94
C ALA A 39 3.27 10.01 0.77
N GLN A 40 2.73 10.56 1.86
CA GLN A 40 2.04 11.85 1.84
C GLN A 40 2.95 12.98 1.36
N SER A 41 4.15 13.07 1.90
CA SER A 41 5.15 14.07 1.51
C SER A 41 5.49 14.01 0.02
N LEU A 42 5.66 12.80 -0.53
CA LEU A 42 5.90 12.59 -1.95
C LEU A 42 4.69 13.02 -2.80
N ALA A 43 3.49 12.66 -2.38
CA ALA A 43 2.26 13.06 -3.07
C ALA A 43 2.11 14.59 -3.13
N GLU A 44 2.42 15.28 -2.05
CA GLU A 44 2.43 16.74 -2.00
C GLU A 44 3.49 17.34 -2.92
N GLN A 45 4.73 16.83 -2.89
CA GLN A 45 5.83 17.32 -3.73
C GLN A 45 5.57 17.17 -5.22
N PHE A 46 4.96 16.07 -5.62
CA PHE A 46 4.64 15.80 -7.03
C PHE A 46 3.26 16.28 -7.45
N ASN A 47 2.47 16.81 -6.52
CA ASN A 47 1.06 17.12 -6.73
C ASN A 47 0.30 15.89 -7.27
N ALA A 48 0.61 14.72 -6.71
CA ALA A 48 0.06 13.43 -7.08
C ALA A 48 -1.17 13.07 -6.23
N GLN A 49 -2.03 12.22 -6.75
CA GLN A 49 -3.12 11.63 -5.99
C GLN A 49 -2.58 10.47 -5.14
N LEU A 50 -2.87 10.51 -3.85
CA LEU A 50 -2.51 9.44 -2.92
C LEU A 50 -3.64 8.44 -2.78
N HIS A 51 -3.34 7.17 -3.04
CA HIS A 51 -4.18 6.02 -2.78
C HIS A 51 -3.61 5.26 -1.59
N ILE A 52 -4.46 4.54 -0.87
CA ILE A 52 -4.04 3.67 0.24
C ILE A 52 -4.64 2.28 0.08
N ILE A 53 -3.82 1.26 0.32
CA ILE A 53 -4.25 -0.14 0.38
C ILE A 53 -3.78 -0.78 1.67
N HIS A 54 -4.68 -1.54 2.30
CA HIS A 54 -4.33 -2.53 3.31
C HIS A 54 -4.92 -3.87 2.89
N VAL A 55 -4.11 -4.91 2.90
CA VAL A 55 -4.53 -6.26 2.56
C VAL A 55 -4.65 -7.09 3.83
N LEU A 56 -5.86 -7.59 4.05
CA LEU A 56 -6.15 -8.50 5.15
C LEU A 56 -5.71 -9.90 4.77
N ASP A 57 -4.75 -10.45 5.50
CA ASP A 57 -4.22 -11.81 5.31
C ASP A 57 -4.23 -12.65 6.58
N ASN A 58 -4.58 -12.04 7.71
CA ASN A 58 -4.49 -12.62 9.04
C ASN A 58 -5.84 -12.79 9.75
N ILE A 59 -6.95 -12.47 9.08
CA ILE A 59 -8.30 -12.69 9.60
C ILE A 59 -8.90 -13.87 8.83
N PRO A 60 -9.38 -14.92 9.50
CA PRO A 60 -10.02 -16.03 8.79
C PRO A 60 -11.33 -15.58 8.12
N MET A 61 -11.38 -15.72 6.81
CA MET A 61 -12.57 -15.42 6.00
C MET A 61 -12.82 -16.57 5.01
N PRO A 62 -13.21 -17.76 5.50
CA PRO A 62 -13.20 -18.99 4.70
C PRO A 62 -14.13 -18.98 3.51
N ASP A 63 -15.20 -18.22 3.58
CA ASP A 63 -16.20 -18.12 2.51
C ASP A 63 -16.00 -16.91 1.59
N THR A 64 -14.89 -16.19 1.76
CA THR A 64 -14.59 -14.96 1.03
C THR A 64 -13.47 -15.20 0.02
N PRO A 65 -13.70 -14.98 -1.28
CA PRO A 65 -12.65 -15.12 -2.29
C PRO A 65 -11.54 -14.08 -2.10
N TYR A 66 -10.32 -14.45 -2.41
CA TYR A 66 -9.21 -13.50 -2.49
C TYR A 66 -9.50 -12.40 -3.52
N GLY A 67 -9.13 -11.19 -3.19
CA GLY A 67 -9.40 -10.00 -4.00
C GLY A 67 -10.72 -9.31 -3.67
N THR A 68 -11.48 -9.81 -2.71
CA THR A 68 -12.71 -9.14 -2.26
C THR A 68 -12.38 -7.81 -1.59
N VAL A 69 -12.98 -6.74 -2.10
CA VAL A 69 -12.91 -5.41 -1.48
C VAL A 69 -13.89 -5.36 -0.32
N ILE A 70 -13.37 -5.04 0.85
CA ILE A 70 -14.19 -4.92 2.07
C ILE A 70 -14.84 -3.54 2.11
N SER A 71 -16.17 -3.52 2.28
CA SER A 71 -16.91 -2.27 2.44
C SER A 71 -16.50 -1.55 3.72
N LEU A 72 -16.18 -0.27 3.60
CA LEU A 72 -15.84 0.58 4.75
C LEU A 72 -17.08 1.18 5.42
N ASP A 73 -18.21 1.17 4.71
CA ASP A 73 -19.46 1.78 5.17
C ASP A 73 -20.40 0.80 5.89
N GLU A 74 -20.15 -0.49 5.75
CA GLU A 74 -20.95 -1.56 6.36
C GLU A 74 -20.30 -2.05 7.64
N ASP A 75 -21.11 -2.19 8.70
CA ASP A 75 -20.66 -2.79 9.95
C ASP A 75 -20.48 -4.31 9.79
N SER A 76 -19.49 -4.85 10.48
CA SER A 76 -19.26 -6.28 10.56
C SER A 76 -19.47 -6.78 11.98
N SER A 77 -20.00 -7.99 12.13
CA SER A 77 -20.08 -8.68 13.42
C SER A 77 -18.75 -9.27 13.89
N ASP A 78 -17.73 -9.28 13.03
CA ASP A 78 -16.38 -9.73 13.36
C ASP A 78 -15.57 -8.59 13.99
N ASP A 79 -15.23 -8.74 15.27
CA ASP A 79 -14.52 -7.71 16.04
C ASP A 79 -13.10 -7.44 15.51
N LEU A 80 -12.41 -8.45 14.98
CA LEU A 80 -11.08 -8.27 14.40
C LEU A 80 -11.16 -7.48 13.12
N LEU A 81 -12.13 -7.79 12.27
CA LEU A 81 -12.36 -7.06 11.02
C LEU A 81 -12.73 -5.60 11.30
N GLU A 82 -13.63 -5.35 12.26
CA GLU A 82 -13.99 -3.98 12.64
C GLU A 82 -12.79 -3.21 13.21
N THR A 83 -11.93 -3.86 13.98
CA THR A 83 -10.71 -3.24 14.50
C THR A 83 -9.76 -2.82 13.37
N GLU A 84 -9.52 -3.69 12.39
CA GLU A 84 -8.66 -3.39 11.24
C GLU A 84 -9.29 -2.31 10.35
N LYS A 85 -10.60 -2.36 10.10
CA LYS A 85 -11.33 -1.30 9.38
C LYS A 85 -11.15 0.06 10.05
N ASN A 86 -11.33 0.13 11.36
CA ASN A 86 -11.22 1.38 12.11
C ASN A 86 -9.80 1.97 12.06
N LYS A 87 -8.77 1.13 12.16
CA LYS A 87 -7.37 1.57 11.97
C LYS A 87 -7.16 2.14 10.56
N PHE A 88 -7.66 1.44 9.56
CA PHE A 88 -7.53 1.83 8.16
C PHE A 88 -8.25 3.16 7.87
N ILE A 89 -9.49 3.30 8.32
CA ILE A 89 -10.28 4.53 8.15
C ILE A 89 -9.58 5.70 8.84
N ARG A 90 -9.13 5.50 10.08
CA ARG A 90 -8.43 6.56 10.85
C ARG A 90 -7.17 7.05 10.14
N MET A 91 -6.34 6.14 9.65
CA MET A 91 -5.14 6.50 8.90
C MET A 91 -5.49 7.21 7.59
N SER A 92 -6.47 6.71 6.87
CA SER A 92 -6.94 7.33 5.62
C SER A 92 -7.48 8.76 5.83
N ASP A 93 -8.20 8.98 6.93
CA ASP A 93 -8.69 10.31 7.31
C ASP A 93 -7.53 11.26 7.67
N GLN A 94 -6.57 10.79 8.45
CA GLN A 94 -5.37 11.57 8.81
C GLN A 94 -4.57 12.00 7.59
N LEU A 95 -4.53 11.16 6.55
CA LEU A 95 -3.83 11.46 5.30
C LEU A 95 -4.68 12.26 4.30
N GLY A 96 -5.94 12.53 4.63
CA GLY A 96 -6.85 13.25 3.74
C GLY A 96 -7.18 12.52 2.45
N ILE A 97 -7.15 11.19 2.44
CA ILE A 97 -7.40 10.39 1.25
C ILE A 97 -8.91 10.27 1.02
N ALA A 98 -9.37 10.60 -0.19
CA ALA A 98 -10.78 10.48 -0.56
C ALA A 98 -11.24 9.01 -0.58
N ALA A 99 -12.53 8.78 -0.30
CA ALA A 99 -13.12 7.45 -0.15
C ALA A 99 -12.87 6.53 -1.36
N GLN A 100 -12.92 7.07 -2.57
CA GLN A 100 -12.69 6.30 -3.80
C GLN A 100 -11.24 5.88 -4.04
N ARG A 101 -10.31 6.32 -3.20
CA ARG A 101 -8.90 5.93 -3.24
C ARG A 101 -8.47 5.13 -2.02
N ARG A 102 -9.42 4.54 -1.30
CA ARG A 102 -9.20 3.70 -0.12
C ARG A 102 -9.57 2.25 -0.43
N TRP A 103 -8.62 1.35 -0.24
CA TRP A 103 -8.74 -0.05 -0.62
C TRP A 103 -8.39 -0.96 0.55
N LEU A 104 -9.41 -1.54 1.18
CA LEU A 104 -9.26 -2.62 2.15
C LEU A 104 -9.64 -3.92 1.44
N ILE A 105 -8.68 -4.83 1.27
CA ILE A 105 -8.86 -6.01 0.42
C ILE A 105 -8.49 -7.27 1.20
N TRP A 106 -9.30 -8.29 1.06
CA TRP A 106 -9.00 -9.64 1.53
C TRP A 106 -8.17 -10.39 0.48
N GLY A 107 -7.00 -10.90 0.89
CA GLY A 107 -6.17 -11.67 -0.03
C GLY A 107 -4.72 -11.79 0.38
N GLU A 108 -3.88 -12.09 -0.59
CA GLU A 108 -2.43 -12.17 -0.42
C GLU A 108 -1.82 -10.79 -0.74
N PRO A 109 -1.05 -10.19 0.22
CA PRO A 109 -0.62 -8.80 0.12
C PRO A 109 0.10 -8.46 -1.18
N GLN A 110 1.10 -9.25 -1.56
CA GLN A 110 1.88 -8.99 -2.77
C GLN A 110 1.02 -8.97 -4.03
N GLN A 111 0.16 -9.97 -4.18
CA GLN A 111 -0.68 -10.12 -5.37
C GLN A 111 -1.70 -8.98 -5.47
N GLU A 112 -2.36 -8.67 -4.36
CA GLU A 112 -3.42 -7.66 -4.37
C GLU A 112 -2.88 -6.24 -4.56
N ILE A 113 -1.71 -5.93 -3.99
CA ILE A 113 -1.06 -4.63 -4.18
C ILE A 113 -0.66 -4.45 -5.66
N ILE A 114 -0.05 -5.46 -6.27
CA ILE A 114 0.36 -5.41 -7.69
C ILE A 114 -0.86 -5.29 -8.60
N ARG A 115 -1.90 -6.09 -8.33
CA ARG A 115 -3.14 -6.06 -9.11
C ARG A 115 -3.82 -4.70 -9.04
N LEU A 116 -3.97 -4.13 -7.85
CA LEU A 116 -4.56 -2.81 -7.67
C LEU A 116 -3.72 -1.72 -8.34
N ALA A 117 -2.41 -1.78 -8.22
CA ALA A 117 -1.51 -0.82 -8.85
C ALA A 117 -1.70 -0.77 -10.37
N ALA A 118 -1.86 -1.92 -11.01
CA ALA A 118 -2.14 -1.99 -12.45
C ALA A 118 -3.54 -1.43 -12.77
N GLN A 119 -4.55 -1.83 -12.00
CA GLN A 119 -5.94 -1.41 -12.18
C GLN A 119 -6.11 0.10 -12.05
N GLU A 120 -5.52 0.71 -11.04
CA GLU A 120 -5.63 2.14 -10.72
C GLU A 120 -4.56 3.01 -11.41
N ARG A 121 -3.78 2.43 -12.31
CA ARG A 121 -2.70 3.12 -13.03
C ARG A 121 -1.72 3.83 -12.10
N ILE A 122 -1.35 3.14 -11.03
CA ILE A 122 -0.35 3.61 -10.07
C ILE A 122 1.02 3.69 -10.75
N ASP A 123 1.72 4.78 -10.55
CA ASP A 123 3.07 4.98 -11.09
C ASP A 123 4.17 4.93 -10.02
N LEU A 124 3.80 4.97 -8.75
CA LEU A 124 4.71 4.72 -7.62
C LEU A 124 3.99 3.97 -6.51
N ILE A 125 4.56 2.83 -6.09
CA ILE A 125 4.15 2.13 -4.86
C ILE A 125 5.11 2.52 -3.75
N VAL A 126 4.59 2.91 -2.59
CA VAL A 126 5.36 3.18 -1.37
C VAL A 126 5.00 2.14 -0.32
N ALA A 127 5.99 1.39 0.15
CA ALA A 127 5.82 0.36 1.17
C ALA A 127 6.97 0.37 2.17
N GLY A 128 6.74 -0.15 3.37
CA GLY A 128 7.80 -0.38 4.34
C GLY A 128 8.68 -1.55 3.90
N SER A 129 9.99 -1.46 4.12
CA SER A 129 10.91 -2.55 3.81
C SER A 129 10.82 -3.71 4.82
N HIS A 130 10.25 -3.46 6.01
CA HIS A 130 10.04 -4.45 7.06
C HIS A 130 8.55 -4.45 7.45
N GLY A 131 7.89 -5.60 7.27
CA GLY A 131 6.51 -5.81 7.71
C GLY A 131 6.42 -6.41 9.11
N ARG A 132 5.22 -6.84 9.50
CA ARG A 132 4.91 -7.44 10.80
C ARG A 132 5.77 -8.65 11.17
N HIS A 133 6.34 -9.32 10.19
CA HIS A 133 7.17 -10.51 10.37
C HIS A 133 8.67 -10.23 10.17
N GLY A 134 9.08 -8.96 10.28
CA GLY A 134 10.41 -8.49 9.97
C GLY A 134 11.53 -9.21 10.72
N LEU A 135 12.20 -10.12 10.05
CA LEU A 135 13.53 -10.56 10.42
C LEU A 135 14.55 -9.57 9.86
N ALA A 136 15.37 -9.05 10.72
CA ALA A 136 16.11 -7.80 10.64
C ALA A 136 17.20 -7.67 9.54
N VAL A 137 17.32 -8.56 8.58
CA VAL A 137 18.49 -8.59 7.69
C VAL A 137 18.17 -8.39 6.22
N LEU A 138 16.96 -8.64 5.80
CA LEU A 138 16.53 -8.52 4.41
C LEU A 138 15.15 -7.84 4.33
N MET A 139 14.91 -7.21 3.22
CA MET A 139 13.60 -6.66 2.86
C MET A 139 12.51 -7.74 3.06
N GLY A 140 11.37 -7.38 3.69
CA GLY A 140 10.26 -8.29 3.91
C GLY A 140 9.76 -8.94 2.61
N SER A 141 9.14 -10.11 2.71
CA SER A 141 8.68 -10.89 1.53
C SER A 141 7.72 -10.10 0.64
N THR A 142 6.81 -9.34 1.23
CA THR A 142 5.86 -8.49 0.49
C THR A 142 6.59 -7.39 -0.28
N ALA A 143 7.48 -6.64 0.36
CA ALA A 143 8.24 -5.58 -0.31
C ALA A 143 9.15 -6.13 -1.41
N SER A 144 9.83 -7.26 -1.18
CA SER A 144 10.64 -7.94 -2.18
C SER A 144 9.79 -8.39 -3.37
N GLY A 145 8.64 -9.01 -3.11
CA GLY A 145 7.75 -9.47 -4.16
C GLY A 145 7.19 -8.31 -5.00
N ILE A 146 6.83 -7.21 -4.37
CA ILE A 146 6.39 -6.00 -5.07
C ILE A 146 7.51 -5.47 -5.97
N LEU A 147 8.75 -5.38 -5.47
CA LEU A 147 9.90 -4.91 -6.25
C LEU A 147 10.17 -5.77 -7.49
N TYR A 148 10.02 -7.09 -7.37
CA TYR A 148 10.27 -7.99 -8.49
C TYR A 148 9.16 -8.03 -9.54
N HIS A 149 7.92 -7.80 -9.14
CA HIS A 149 6.76 -8.06 -9.99
C HIS A 149 5.94 -6.83 -10.35
N ALA A 150 6.12 -5.69 -9.68
CA ALA A 150 5.43 -4.46 -10.03
C ALA A 150 5.85 -3.94 -11.40
N GLN A 151 4.89 -3.35 -12.11
CA GLN A 151 5.13 -2.73 -13.42
C GLN A 151 5.28 -1.20 -13.33
N CYS A 152 5.47 -0.70 -12.14
CA CYS A 152 5.71 0.71 -11.84
C CYS A 152 6.89 0.85 -10.87
N ASP A 153 7.27 2.08 -10.59
CA ASP A 153 8.32 2.37 -9.62
C ASP A 153 7.88 1.95 -8.21
N VAL A 154 8.83 1.51 -7.41
CA VAL A 154 8.60 1.07 -6.03
C VAL A 154 9.61 1.74 -5.11
N LEU A 155 9.10 2.36 -4.06
CA LEU A 155 9.90 2.90 -2.97
C LEU A 155 9.71 2.04 -1.73
N ALA A 156 10.75 1.31 -1.37
CA ALA A 156 10.81 0.59 -0.10
C ALA A 156 11.46 1.48 0.96
N VAL A 157 10.68 1.88 1.95
CA VAL A 157 11.13 2.77 3.03
C VAL A 157 11.72 1.93 4.15
N HIS A 158 12.98 2.13 4.44
CA HIS A 158 13.69 1.50 5.56
C HIS A 158 13.83 2.50 6.70
N LEU A 159 13.48 2.06 7.91
CA LEU A 159 13.50 2.88 9.12
C LEU A 159 14.53 2.38 10.11
#